data_ddde98b34bb9850402c4542e122e9ed8
#
_entry.id   ddde98b34bb9850402c4542e122e9ed8
#
_cell.length_a   1.000
_cell.length_b   1.000
_cell.length_c   1.000
_cell.angle_alpha   90.00
_cell.angle_beta   90.00
_cell.angle_gamma   90.00
#
_symmetry.space_group_name_H-M   'P 1'
#
loop_
_entity.id
_entity.type
_entity.pdbx_description
1 polymer ?
#
loop_
_entity_poly.entity_id
_entity_poly.type
_entity_poly.pdbx_seq_one_letter_code
_entity_poly.pdbx_strand_id
1 'polypeptide(L)'
;MYKLKIFVAIALASVALGSCKECDKSAEECAERDASNIVIENILTRRSIRDYKEEPVAREDMARILECGIYAPSAMNSQQWAVRVVDSREFIAGVTAVALEQNPAIGEQPGFRNIFRNAPTVAFIAIPEESYSGEYDSGLLSQNMMLAAWSMGVGSCCLGSVVPVMNSLEAKPYLERLNLPEGYKLMVAIAFGYPAEEIPEAPERDASKAYYVE
;
A
#
# COMPACT_ATOMS: atom_id res chain seq x y z
N MET A 1 -21.89 81.33 -31.75
CA MET A 1 -22.22 80.19 -30.95
C MET A 1 -22.17 78.97 -31.86
N TYR A 2 -21.02 78.31 -31.97
CA TYR A 2 -20.82 77.08 -32.76
C TYR A 2 -20.55 75.92 -31.81
N LYS A 3 -21.41 74.89 -31.85
CA LYS A 3 -21.23 73.67 -31.14
C LYS A 3 -20.37 72.73 -31.98
N LEU A 4 -19.15 72.48 -31.52
CA LEU A 4 -18.26 71.53 -32.16
C LEU A 4 -18.62 70.09 -31.63
N LYS A 5 -19.10 69.24 -32.55
CA LYS A 5 -19.34 67.82 -32.29
C LYS A 5 -18.06 67.04 -32.53
N ILE A 6 -17.45 66.52 -31.50
CA ILE A 6 -16.32 65.59 -31.60
C ILE A 6 -16.93 64.19 -31.80
N PHE A 7 -16.70 63.60 -32.95
CA PHE A 7 -16.92 62.16 -33.18
C PHE A 7 -15.69 61.37 -32.70
N VAL A 8 -15.85 60.61 -31.65
CA VAL A 8 -14.86 59.64 -31.23
C VAL A 8 -15.19 58.32 -31.97
N ALA A 9 -14.34 57.95 -32.92
CA ALA A 9 -14.40 56.66 -33.59
C ALA A 9 -13.75 55.60 -32.65
N ILE A 10 -14.60 54.73 -32.09
CA ILE A 10 -14.11 53.52 -31.40
C ILE A 10 -13.80 52.48 -32.44
N ALA A 11 -12.52 52.25 -32.67
CA ALA A 11 -12.04 51.12 -33.45
C ALA A 11 -12.14 49.86 -32.56
N LEU A 12 -13.12 48.99 -32.81
CA LEU A 12 -13.18 47.65 -32.28
C LEU A 12 -12.10 46.82 -32.94
N ALA A 13 -11.00 46.59 -32.22
CA ALA A 13 -10.04 45.55 -32.55
C ALA A 13 -10.65 44.20 -32.16
N SER A 14 -11.18 43.49 -33.15
CA SER A 14 -11.53 42.07 -32.98
C SER A 14 -10.24 41.25 -32.85
N VAL A 15 -9.80 41.02 -31.63
CA VAL A 15 -8.79 40.03 -31.32
C VAL A 15 -9.42 38.66 -31.54
N ALA A 16 -8.93 37.97 -32.53
CA ALA A 16 -9.32 36.60 -32.83
C ALA A 16 -8.95 35.68 -31.66
N LEU A 17 -9.98 35.20 -30.95
CA LEU A 17 -9.88 34.09 -30.00
C LEU A 17 -9.76 32.78 -30.77
N GLY A 18 -8.59 32.54 -31.33
CA GLY A 18 -8.26 31.33 -32.01
C GLY A 18 -6.99 30.70 -31.48
N SER A 19 -6.95 30.39 -30.19
CA SER A 19 -5.81 29.61 -29.63
C SER A 19 -6.11 29.03 -28.25
N CYS A 20 -7.18 28.26 -28.11
CA CYS A 20 -7.41 27.52 -26.87
C CYS A 20 -7.65 26.02 -27.01
N LYS A 21 -7.90 25.51 -28.23
CA LYS A 21 -8.17 24.09 -28.41
C LYS A 21 -6.91 23.22 -28.54
N GLU A 22 -5.80 23.78 -29.03
CA GLU A 22 -4.53 23.03 -29.10
C GLU A 22 -3.77 23.04 -27.75
N CYS A 23 -3.93 24.11 -26.97
CA CYS A 23 -3.33 24.19 -25.62
C CYS A 23 -4.02 23.24 -24.64
N ASP A 24 -5.37 23.11 -24.73
CA ASP A 24 -6.12 22.19 -23.88
C ASP A 24 -5.80 20.70 -24.19
N LYS A 25 -5.68 20.34 -25.47
CA LYS A 25 -5.30 18.98 -25.85
C LYS A 25 -3.89 18.60 -25.40
N SER A 26 -2.93 19.51 -25.51
CA SER A 26 -1.56 19.27 -25.07
C SER A 26 -1.46 19.18 -23.53
N ALA A 27 -2.28 19.93 -22.80
CA ALA A 27 -2.36 19.87 -21.35
C ALA A 27 -3.04 18.57 -20.87
N GLU A 28 -4.12 18.13 -21.53
CA GLU A 28 -4.77 16.85 -21.27
C GLU A 28 -3.85 15.66 -21.59
N GLU A 29 -3.17 15.67 -22.75
CA GLU A 29 -2.20 14.64 -23.11
C GLU A 29 -0.94 14.64 -22.22
N CYS A 30 -0.51 15.80 -21.70
CA CYS A 30 0.54 15.87 -20.67
C CYS A 30 0.05 15.34 -19.32
N ALA A 31 -1.17 15.71 -18.91
CA ALA A 31 -1.77 15.23 -17.66
C ALA A 31 -2.02 13.71 -17.69
N GLU A 32 -2.46 13.15 -18.82
CA GLU A 32 -2.62 11.71 -19.00
C GLU A 32 -1.27 10.97 -18.97
N ARG A 33 -0.22 11.51 -19.61
CA ARG A 33 1.13 10.94 -19.55
C ARG A 33 1.74 11.02 -18.17
N ASP A 34 1.56 12.13 -17.47
CA ASP A 34 2.03 12.29 -16.09
C ASP A 34 1.30 11.35 -15.12
N ALA A 35 -0.02 11.17 -15.28
CA ALA A 35 -0.78 10.23 -14.48
C ALA A 35 -0.31 8.77 -14.69
N SER A 36 -0.01 8.36 -15.94
CA SER A 36 0.54 7.03 -16.24
C SER A 36 1.94 6.85 -15.64
N ASN A 37 2.76 7.90 -15.63
CA ASN A 37 4.09 7.90 -15.06
C ASN A 37 4.04 7.78 -13.52
N ILE A 38 3.09 8.43 -12.86
CA ILE A 38 2.91 8.35 -11.40
C ILE A 38 2.66 6.91 -10.96
N VAL A 39 1.81 6.15 -11.65
CA VAL A 39 1.55 4.74 -11.32
C VAL A 39 2.80 3.89 -11.50
N ILE A 40 3.49 4.05 -12.63
CA ILE A 40 4.73 3.31 -12.92
C ILE A 40 5.80 3.67 -11.89
N GLU A 41 5.98 4.94 -11.60
CA GLU A 41 6.93 5.42 -10.60
C GLU A 41 6.63 4.82 -9.22
N ASN A 42 5.37 4.85 -8.79
CA ASN A 42 4.95 4.27 -7.51
C ASN A 42 5.28 2.77 -7.42
N ILE A 43 5.08 2.01 -8.52
CA ILE A 43 5.45 0.59 -8.58
C ILE A 43 6.97 0.40 -8.50
N LEU A 44 7.73 1.18 -9.27
CA LEU A 44 9.19 1.02 -9.37
C LEU A 44 9.93 1.53 -8.13
N THR A 45 9.37 2.51 -7.42
CA THR A 45 10.00 3.13 -6.25
C THR A 45 9.60 2.49 -4.92
N ARG A 46 8.50 1.73 -4.85
CA ARG A 46 8.09 1.06 -3.62
C ARG A 46 9.21 0.15 -3.08
N ARG A 47 9.47 0.28 -1.78
CA ARG A 47 10.46 -0.54 -1.06
C ARG A 47 9.82 -1.24 0.15
N SER A 48 10.41 -2.37 0.53
CA SER A 48 10.09 -3.01 1.80
C SER A 48 10.81 -2.28 2.92
N ILE A 49 10.05 -1.58 3.75
CA ILE A 49 10.54 -0.88 4.94
C ILE A 49 10.57 -1.85 6.11
N ARG A 50 11.63 -1.82 6.92
CA ARG A 50 11.88 -2.78 8.00
C ARG A 50 12.17 -2.14 9.34
N ASP A 51 12.11 -0.82 9.41
CA ASP A 51 12.08 -0.06 10.66
C ASP A 51 11.10 1.11 10.52
N TYR A 52 10.32 1.34 11.56
CA TYR A 52 9.22 2.28 11.54
C TYR A 52 9.21 3.15 12.78
N LYS A 53 8.63 4.34 12.66
CA LYS A 53 8.28 5.17 13.83
C LYS A 53 7.28 4.43 14.71
N GLU A 54 7.21 4.79 15.99
CA GLU A 54 6.30 4.15 16.94
C GLU A 54 4.84 4.55 16.78
N GLU A 55 4.58 5.63 16.04
CA GLU A 55 3.25 6.13 15.77
C GLU A 55 2.50 5.17 14.83
N PRO A 56 1.32 4.67 15.21
CA PRO A 56 0.49 3.86 14.33
C PRO A 56 0.06 4.64 13.07
N VAL A 57 -0.18 3.93 11.99
CA VAL A 57 -0.81 4.52 10.80
C VAL A 57 -2.19 5.04 11.20
N ALA A 58 -2.51 6.28 10.80
CA ALA A 58 -3.81 6.86 11.05
C ALA A 58 -4.92 5.94 10.52
N ARG A 59 -5.99 5.75 11.30
CA ARG A 59 -7.06 4.81 10.92
C ARG A 59 -7.75 5.18 9.61
N GLU A 60 -7.82 6.45 9.28
CA GLU A 60 -8.35 6.97 8.02
C GLU A 60 -7.45 6.54 6.84
N ASP A 61 -6.13 6.67 6.99
CA ASP A 61 -5.16 6.22 5.99
C ASP A 61 -5.21 4.69 5.84
N MET A 62 -5.29 3.97 6.95
CA MET A 62 -5.39 2.51 6.91
C MET A 62 -6.70 2.05 6.26
N ALA A 63 -7.81 2.75 6.49
CA ALA A 63 -9.08 2.48 5.83
C ALA A 63 -8.98 2.69 4.31
N ARG A 64 -8.25 3.73 3.87
CA ARG A 64 -8.00 3.98 2.44
C ARG A 64 -7.12 2.89 1.82
N ILE A 65 -6.09 2.45 2.55
CA ILE A 65 -5.23 1.34 2.12
C ILE A 65 -6.04 0.05 1.96
N LEU A 66 -6.93 -0.25 2.91
CA LEU A 66 -7.83 -1.40 2.85
C LEU A 66 -8.79 -1.31 1.67
N GLU A 67 -9.39 -0.14 1.46
CA GLU A 67 -10.26 0.11 0.31
C GLU A 67 -9.54 -0.21 -1.00
N CYS A 68 -8.33 0.32 -1.21
CA CYS A 68 -7.53 0.00 -2.39
C CYS A 68 -7.21 -1.50 -2.50
N GLY A 69 -6.96 -2.16 -1.38
CA GLY A 69 -6.73 -3.60 -1.33
C GLY A 69 -7.88 -4.40 -1.89
N ILE A 70 -9.11 -4.15 -1.42
CA ILE A 70 -10.31 -4.90 -1.82
C ILE A 70 -10.72 -4.67 -3.28
N TYR A 71 -10.19 -3.65 -3.95
CA TYR A 71 -10.35 -3.44 -5.39
C TYR A 71 -9.44 -4.34 -6.23
N ALA A 72 -8.58 -5.17 -5.62
CA ALA A 72 -7.84 -6.19 -6.35
C ALA A 72 -8.80 -7.20 -6.99
N PRO A 73 -8.53 -7.66 -8.23
CA PRO A 73 -9.34 -8.72 -8.81
C PRO A 73 -9.19 -10.03 -8.02
N SER A 74 -10.23 -10.85 -8.05
CA SER A 74 -10.20 -12.20 -7.52
C SER A 74 -10.87 -13.17 -8.51
N ALA A 75 -10.49 -14.44 -8.48
CA ALA A 75 -11.06 -15.45 -9.37
C ALA A 75 -12.60 -15.49 -9.22
N MET A 76 -13.31 -15.28 -10.33
CA MET A 76 -14.78 -15.20 -10.37
C MET A 76 -15.38 -14.17 -9.39
N ASN A 77 -14.62 -13.16 -8.99
CA ASN A 77 -14.99 -12.21 -7.95
C ASN A 77 -15.36 -12.89 -6.60
N SER A 78 -14.70 -13.99 -6.30
CA SER A 78 -15.02 -14.83 -5.13
C SER A 78 -14.57 -14.19 -3.81
N GLN A 79 -13.60 -13.26 -3.85
CA GLN A 79 -13.11 -12.48 -2.71
C GLN A 79 -12.77 -13.37 -1.50
N GLN A 80 -12.10 -14.49 -1.77
CA GLN A 80 -11.74 -15.51 -0.77
C GLN A 80 -10.54 -15.07 0.07
N TRP A 81 -10.70 -13.96 0.76
CA TRP A 81 -9.71 -13.42 1.69
C TRP A 81 -10.40 -12.74 2.86
N ALA A 82 -9.73 -12.69 3.99
CA ALA A 82 -10.12 -11.89 5.14
C ALA A 82 -8.92 -11.08 5.61
N VAL A 83 -9.12 -9.79 5.89
CA VAL A 83 -8.07 -8.90 6.41
C VAL A 83 -8.42 -8.46 7.83
N ARG A 84 -7.45 -8.50 8.73
CA ARG A 84 -7.58 -8.01 10.10
C ARG A 84 -6.42 -7.07 10.40
N VAL A 85 -6.73 -5.83 10.71
CA VAL A 85 -5.72 -4.82 11.09
C VAL A 85 -5.62 -4.72 12.59
N VAL A 86 -4.39 -4.73 13.07
CA VAL A 86 -4.02 -4.61 14.48
C VAL A 86 -3.10 -3.41 14.65
N ASP A 87 -3.52 -2.45 15.47
CA ASP A 87 -2.74 -1.30 15.96
C ASP A 87 -2.57 -1.33 17.50
N SER A 88 -2.95 -2.45 18.14
CA SER A 88 -2.83 -2.65 19.56
C SER A 88 -1.39 -2.98 19.96
N ARG A 89 -0.76 -2.08 20.73
CA ARG A 89 0.58 -2.32 21.31
C ARG A 89 0.63 -3.58 22.15
N GLU A 90 -0.43 -3.86 22.93
CA GLU A 90 -0.53 -5.06 23.76
C GLU A 90 -0.52 -6.33 22.91
N PHE A 91 -1.30 -6.38 21.83
CA PHE A 91 -1.34 -7.52 20.92
C PHE A 91 0.04 -7.75 20.29
N ILE A 92 0.64 -6.70 19.73
CA ILE A 92 1.96 -6.75 19.07
C ILE A 92 3.04 -7.22 20.04
N ALA A 93 3.04 -6.67 21.27
CA ALA A 93 3.99 -7.06 22.31
C ALA A 93 3.78 -8.51 22.76
N GLY A 94 2.53 -8.95 22.90
CA GLY A 94 2.22 -10.32 23.29
C GLY A 94 2.66 -11.37 22.28
N VAL A 95 2.38 -11.15 20.97
CA VAL A 95 2.87 -12.06 19.92
C VAL A 95 4.41 -12.03 19.85
N THR A 96 5.02 -10.86 20.06
CA THR A 96 6.48 -10.74 20.14
C THR A 96 7.06 -11.54 21.29
N ALA A 97 6.43 -11.53 22.47
CA ALA A 97 6.87 -12.33 23.61
C ALA A 97 6.84 -13.83 23.29
N VAL A 98 5.77 -14.32 22.65
CA VAL A 98 5.69 -15.72 22.18
C VAL A 98 6.85 -16.06 21.25
N ALA A 99 7.16 -15.18 20.29
CA ALA A 99 8.27 -15.41 19.37
C ALA A 99 9.64 -15.46 20.08
N LEU A 100 9.84 -14.61 21.09
CA LEU A 100 11.07 -14.57 21.88
C LEU A 100 11.21 -15.80 22.78
N GLU A 101 10.11 -16.34 23.31
CA GLU A 101 10.13 -17.61 24.05
C GLU A 101 10.55 -18.79 23.14
N GLN A 102 10.09 -18.79 21.88
CA GLN A 102 10.45 -19.82 20.93
C GLN A 102 11.88 -19.65 20.38
N ASN A 103 12.35 -18.42 20.22
CA ASN A 103 13.68 -18.10 19.73
C ASN A 103 14.20 -16.77 20.29
N PRO A 104 14.88 -16.80 21.45
CA PRO A 104 15.42 -15.58 22.10
C PRO A 104 16.39 -14.78 21.24
N ALA A 105 17.12 -15.43 20.32
CA ALA A 105 18.10 -14.78 19.46
C ALA A 105 17.48 -13.70 18.52
N ILE A 106 16.18 -13.77 18.27
CA ILE A 106 15.47 -12.74 17.49
C ILE A 106 15.59 -11.37 18.19
N GLY A 107 15.55 -11.33 19.51
CA GLY A 107 15.62 -10.10 20.31
C GLY A 107 17.03 -9.49 20.40
N GLU A 108 18.08 -10.20 20.00
CA GLU A 108 19.47 -9.71 20.07
C GLU A 108 19.80 -8.74 18.92
N GLN A 109 18.90 -8.57 17.94
CA GLN A 109 19.12 -7.66 16.83
C GLN A 109 19.11 -6.19 17.31
N PRO A 110 20.12 -5.38 16.92
CA PRO A 110 20.15 -3.96 17.30
C PRO A 110 18.86 -3.24 16.90
N GLY A 111 18.28 -2.49 17.85
CA GLY A 111 17.05 -1.72 17.59
C GLY A 111 15.77 -2.57 17.57
N PHE A 112 15.83 -3.88 17.91
CA PHE A 112 14.66 -4.73 17.96
C PHE A 112 13.62 -4.23 18.96
N ARG A 113 12.37 -4.10 18.55
CA ARG A 113 11.21 -3.75 19.38
C ARG A 113 10.10 -4.80 19.30
N ASN A 114 9.87 -5.34 18.08
CA ASN A 114 8.88 -6.38 17.87
C ASN A 114 9.18 -7.20 16.60
N ILE A 115 8.58 -8.38 16.49
CA ILE A 115 8.79 -9.31 15.35
C ILE A 115 8.19 -8.83 14.02
N PHE A 116 7.38 -7.79 14.06
CA PHE A 116 6.77 -7.20 12.87
C PHE A 116 7.65 -6.11 12.25
N ARG A 117 8.99 -6.26 12.35
CA ARG A 117 9.96 -5.26 11.89
C ARG A 117 9.77 -3.90 12.55
N ASN A 118 9.44 -3.90 13.83
CA ASN A 118 9.15 -2.69 14.62
C ASN A 118 7.89 -1.92 14.18
N ALA A 119 7.08 -2.48 13.31
CA ALA A 119 5.87 -1.82 12.85
C ALA A 119 4.82 -1.68 13.97
N PRO A 120 4.18 -0.52 14.08
CA PRO A 120 3.10 -0.27 15.04
C PRO A 120 1.72 -0.69 14.53
N THR A 121 1.60 -0.98 13.21
CA THR A 121 0.35 -1.41 12.58
C THR A 121 0.62 -2.63 11.72
N VAL A 122 -0.22 -3.66 11.83
CA VAL A 122 -0.05 -4.92 11.10
C VAL A 122 -1.39 -5.35 10.51
N ALA A 123 -1.41 -5.67 9.23
CA ALA A 123 -2.54 -6.32 8.59
C ALA A 123 -2.26 -7.82 8.44
N PHE A 124 -3.12 -8.65 9.01
CA PHE A 124 -3.12 -10.10 8.84
C PHE A 124 -4.08 -10.46 7.72
N ILE A 125 -3.62 -11.24 6.76
CA ILE A 125 -4.40 -11.72 5.62
C ILE A 125 -4.57 -13.22 5.76
N ALA A 126 -5.81 -13.66 5.72
CA ALA A 126 -6.20 -15.05 5.80
C ALA A 126 -7.01 -15.46 4.57
N ILE A 127 -6.94 -16.73 4.23
CA ILE A 127 -7.64 -17.34 3.10
C ILE A 127 -8.30 -18.64 3.56
N PRO A 128 -9.33 -19.15 2.87
CA PRO A 128 -9.85 -20.49 3.15
C PRO A 128 -8.74 -21.56 3.07
N GLU A 129 -8.76 -22.55 3.96
CA GLU A 129 -7.77 -23.64 3.96
C GLU A 129 -7.73 -24.38 2.63
N GLU A 130 -8.93 -24.62 2.08
CA GLU A 130 -9.11 -25.21 0.75
C GLU A 130 -9.59 -24.13 -0.22
N SER A 131 -8.67 -23.46 -0.89
CA SER A 131 -8.97 -22.44 -1.88
C SER A 131 -8.17 -22.68 -3.16
N TYR A 132 -8.86 -22.62 -4.30
CA TYR A 132 -8.21 -22.74 -5.60
C TYR A 132 -7.34 -21.52 -5.96
N SER A 133 -7.75 -20.33 -5.55
CA SER A 133 -7.13 -19.06 -5.95
C SER A 133 -6.72 -18.17 -4.79
N GLY A 134 -7.02 -18.54 -3.55
CA GLY A 134 -6.87 -17.66 -2.39
C GLY A 134 -5.44 -17.15 -2.20
N GLU A 135 -4.43 -17.95 -2.47
CA GLU A 135 -3.01 -17.53 -2.39
C GLU A 135 -2.70 -16.46 -3.45
N TYR A 136 -3.17 -16.66 -4.68
CA TYR A 136 -2.99 -15.70 -5.76
C TYR A 136 -3.79 -14.42 -5.50
N ASP A 137 -5.07 -14.54 -5.15
CA ASP A 137 -5.96 -13.41 -4.88
C ASP A 137 -5.46 -12.57 -3.69
N SER A 138 -4.95 -13.22 -2.63
CA SER A 138 -4.36 -12.54 -1.47
C SER A 138 -3.07 -11.81 -1.82
N GLY A 139 -2.29 -12.32 -2.77
CA GLY A 139 -1.11 -11.63 -3.30
C GLY A 139 -1.47 -10.34 -4.05
N LEU A 140 -2.51 -10.38 -4.88
CA LEU A 140 -3.02 -9.19 -5.60
C LEU A 140 -3.54 -8.13 -4.61
N LEU A 141 -4.35 -8.54 -3.63
CA LEU A 141 -4.83 -7.68 -2.55
C LEU A 141 -3.67 -7.05 -1.78
N SER A 142 -2.69 -7.86 -1.38
CA SER A 142 -1.50 -7.41 -0.65
C SER A 142 -0.73 -6.35 -1.43
N GLN A 143 -0.53 -6.57 -2.73
CA GLN A 143 0.19 -5.63 -3.59
C GLN A 143 -0.55 -4.31 -3.73
N ASN A 144 -1.88 -4.33 -3.93
CA ASN A 144 -2.69 -3.11 -3.97
C ASN A 144 -2.57 -2.31 -2.65
N MET A 145 -2.68 -2.98 -1.50
CA MET A 145 -2.49 -2.34 -0.19
C MET A 145 -1.12 -1.69 -0.06
N MET A 146 -0.05 -2.39 -0.45
CA MET A 146 1.32 -1.87 -0.35
C MET A 146 1.59 -0.71 -1.30
N LEU A 147 1.01 -0.71 -2.50
CA LEU A 147 1.13 0.40 -3.45
C LEU A 147 0.35 1.63 -2.97
N ALA A 148 -0.86 1.43 -2.46
CA ALA A 148 -1.65 2.51 -1.85
C ALA A 148 -0.91 3.14 -0.67
N ALA A 149 -0.38 2.32 0.24
CA ALA A 149 0.42 2.78 1.37
C ALA A 149 1.62 3.63 0.91
N TRP A 150 2.37 3.13 -0.07
CA TRP A 150 3.55 3.82 -0.59
C TRP A 150 3.23 5.19 -1.18
N SER A 151 2.13 5.31 -1.95
CA SER A 151 1.68 6.58 -2.50
C SER A 151 1.25 7.60 -1.44
N MET A 152 0.97 7.15 -0.22
CA MET A 152 0.58 7.97 0.93
C MET A 152 1.75 8.22 1.91
N GLY A 153 2.98 7.82 1.56
CA GLY A 153 4.16 7.95 2.44
C GLY A 153 4.18 6.94 3.58
N VAL A 154 3.35 5.90 3.53
CA VAL A 154 3.32 4.81 4.50
C VAL A 154 4.18 3.66 3.98
N GLY A 155 5.20 3.28 4.74
CA GLY A 155 6.05 2.13 4.46
C GLY A 155 5.32 0.82 4.73
N SER A 156 5.73 -0.25 4.02
CA SER A 156 5.17 -1.58 4.23
C SER A 156 6.19 -2.69 3.99
N CYS A 157 5.95 -3.85 4.61
CA CYS A 157 6.74 -5.07 4.38
C CYS A 157 5.89 -6.32 4.56
N CYS A 158 5.90 -7.23 3.58
CA CYS A 158 5.30 -8.57 3.73
C CYS A 158 6.12 -9.43 4.69
N LEU A 159 5.44 -10.10 5.63
CA LEU A 159 6.02 -10.88 6.71
C LEU A 159 5.46 -12.31 6.73
N GLY A 160 5.97 -13.19 5.88
CA GLY A 160 5.63 -14.62 5.92
C GLY A 160 6.19 -15.31 7.17
N SER A 161 7.32 -14.82 7.71
CA SER A 161 7.99 -15.40 8.89
C SER A 161 7.18 -15.32 10.19
N VAL A 162 6.17 -14.47 10.25
CA VAL A 162 5.30 -14.32 11.42
C VAL A 162 4.19 -15.38 11.47
N VAL A 163 3.82 -15.94 10.33
CA VAL A 163 2.72 -16.92 10.21
C VAL A 163 2.96 -18.17 11.06
N PRO A 164 4.16 -18.81 11.06
CA PRO A 164 4.44 -19.96 11.92
C PRO A 164 4.30 -19.62 13.42
N VAL A 165 4.73 -18.44 13.85
CA VAL A 165 4.58 -17.98 15.24
C VAL A 165 3.10 -17.85 15.60
N MET A 166 2.31 -17.22 14.76
CA MET A 166 0.87 -17.04 14.98
C MET A 166 0.08 -18.36 15.02
N ASN A 167 0.56 -19.38 14.31
CA ASN A 167 -0.06 -20.71 14.29
C ASN A 167 0.45 -21.64 15.40
N SER A 168 1.33 -21.16 16.28
CA SER A 168 1.80 -21.96 17.44
C SER A 168 0.72 -22.05 18.51
N LEU A 169 0.84 -23.04 19.41
CA LEU A 169 -0.09 -23.21 20.52
C LEU A 169 -0.08 -22.03 21.48
N GLU A 170 1.10 -21.46 21.72
CA GLU A 170 1.33 -20.33 22.59
C GLU A 170 0.69 -19.05 22.06
N ALA A 171 0.63 -18.88 20.74
CA ALA A 171 0.02 -17.73 20.09
C ALA A 171 -1.50 -17.90 19.86
N LYS A 172 -2.07 -19.06 20.19
CA LYS A 172 -3.50 -19.34 19.97
C LYS A 172 -4.44 -18.23 20.51
N PRO A 173 -4.24 -17.66 21.72
CA PRO A 173 -5.10 -16.58 22.21
C PRO A 173 -5.08 -15.33 21.30
N TYR A 174 -3.96 -15.04 20.66
CA TYR A 174 -3.83 -13.92 19.71
C TYR A 174 -4.47 -14.24 18.35
N LEU A 175 -4.32 -15.48 17.87
CA LEU A 175 -4.96 -15.93 16.65
C LEU A 175 -6.50 -15.89 16.77
N GLU A 176 -7.04 -16.33 17.90
CA GLU A 176 -8.49 -16.28 18.19
C GLU A 176 -9.02 -14.83 18.23
N ARG A 177 -8.24 -13.88 18.75
CA ARG A 177 -8.60 -12.44 18.76
C ARG A 177 -8.71 -11.85 17.35
N LEU A 178 -8.08 -12.42 16.34
CA LEU A 178 -8.26 -11.99 14.95
C LEU A 178 -9.67 -12.29 14.43
N ASN A 179 -10.42 -13.17 15.09
CA ASN A 179 -11.78 -13.55 14.70
C ASN A 179 -11.89 -13.83 13.19
N LEU A 180 -11.03 -14.75 12.71
CA LEU A 180 -11.05 -15.18 11.33
C LEU A 180 -12.31 -15.99 11.05
N PRO A 181 -12.82 -15.99 9.80
CA PRO A 181 -13.92 -16.89 9.42
C PRO A 181 -13.51 -18.35 9.64
N GLU A 182 -14.49 -19.20 9.94
CA GLU A 182 -14.28 -20.64 10.09
C GLU A 182 -13.66 -21.24 8.81
N GLY A 183 -12.70 -22.14 8.94
CA GLY A 183 -11.99 -22.77 7.83
C GLY A 183 -10.98 -21.85 7.12
N TYR A 184 -10.61 -20.72 7.75
CA TYR A 184 -9.57 -19.84 7.22
C TYR A 184 -8.24 -20.06 7.94
N LYS A 185 -7.14 -19.98 7.18
CA LYS A 185 -5.75 -19.97 7.66
C LYS A 185 -5.08 -18.65 7.37
N LEU A 186 -4.13 -18.25 8.23
CA LEU A 186 -3.27 -17.11 7.95
C LEU A 186 -2.36 -17.40 6.76
N MET A 187 -2.33 -16.47 5.81
CA MET A 187 -1.48 -16.54 4.62
C MET A 187 -0.22 -15.69 4.81
N VAL A 188 -0.39 -14.45 5.23
CA VAL A 188 0.69 -13.48 5.39
C VAL A 188 0.29 -12.38 6.37
N ALA A 189 1.27 -11.75 7.00
CA ALA A 189 1.09 -10.46 7.65
C ALA A 189 1.81 -9.38 6.84
N ILE A 190 1.28 -8.15 6.87
CA ILE A 190 1.93 -6.98 6.28
C ILE A 190 2.14 -5.95 7.40
N ALA A 191 3.40 -5.59 7.63
CA ALA A 191 3.76 -4.48 8.47
C ALA A 191 3.47 -3.16 7.76
N PHE A 192 2.91 -2.19 8.48
CA PHE A 192 2.69 -0.82 8.03
C PHE A 192 3.15 0.19 9.09
N GLY A 193 3.66 1.33 8.62
CA GLY A 193 4.08 2.44 9.47
C GLY A 193 4.84 3.50 8.71
N TYR A 194 5.12 4.62 9.35
CA TYR A 194 5.95 5.67 8.78
C TYR A 194 7.42 5.25 8.88
N PRO A 195 8.22 5.30 7.78
CA PRO A 195 9.60 4.87 7.79
C PRO A 195 10.44 5.60 8.87
N ALA A 196 11.26 4.85 9.60
CA ALA A 196 12.26 5.35 10.52
C ALA A 196 13.69 5.12 9.99
N GLU A 197 13.83 4.47 8.86
CA GLU A 197 15.08 4.22 8.14
C GLU A 197 15.12 5.00 6.83
N GLU A 198 16.31 5.16 6.27
CA GLU A 198 16.47 5.66 4.89
C GLU A 198 15.82 4.66 3.91
N ILE A 199 15.20 5.19 2.85
CA ILE A 199 14.56 4.35 1.84
C ILE A 199 15.64 3.48 1.18
N PRO A 200 15.53 2.14 1.28
CA PRO A 200 16.54 1.25 0.72
C PRO A 200 16.66 1.40 -0.80
N GLU A 201 17.86 1.18 -1.33
CA GLU A 201 18.05 1.09 -2.76
C GLU A 201 17.23 -0.06 -3.38
N ALA A 202 16.92 0.08 -4.67
CA ALA A 202 16.23 -0.97 -5.40
C ALA A 202 17.16 -2.19 -5.53
N PRO A 203 16.76 -3.38 -5.06
CA PRO A 203 17.53 -4.58 -5.32
C PRO A 203 17.52 -4.89 -6.83
N GLU A 204 18.60 -5.50 -7.30
CA GLU A 204 18.72 -5.96 -8.68
C GLU A 204 17.55 -6.88 -9.07
N ARG A 205 17.13 -6.79 -10.32
CA ARG A 205 16.06 -7.62 -10.89
C ARG A 205 16.61 -8.37 -12.09
N ASP A 206 16.36 -9.66 -12.12
CA ASP A 206 16.72 -10.53 -13.24
C ASP A 206 15.71 -10.38 -14.38
N ALA A 207 16.01 -9.49 -15.31
CA ALA A 207 15.16 -9.23 -16.46
C ALA A 207 15.09 -10.41 -17.45
N SER A 208 16.05 -11.36 -17.37
CA SER A 208 16.08 -12.54 -18.25
C SER A 208 14.91 -13.51 -18.01
N LYS A 209 14.22 -13.36 -16.86
CA LYS A 209 13.05 -14.18 -16.51
C LYS A 209 11.74 -13.72 -17.16
N ALA A 210 11.77 -12.61 -17.93
CA ALA A 210 10.62 -12.11 -18.64
C ALA A 210 10.99 -11.80 -20.09
N TYR A 211 10.43 -12.59 -21.03
CA TYR A 211 10.73 -12.46 -22.46
C TYR A 211 9.50 -12.78 -23.30
N TYR A 212 9.54 -12.34 -24.55
CA TYR A 212 8.52 -12.70 -25.55
C TYR A 212 8.79 -14.10 -26.11
N VAL A 213 7.74 -14.91 -26.20
CA VAL A 213 7.77 -16.19 -26.92
C VAL A 213 7.35 -15.92 -28.36
N GLU A 214 8.21 -16.26 -29.34
CA GLU A 214 7.96 -16.11 -30.79
C GLU A 214 7.27 -17.35 -31.36
#